data_4cb12953190ff7ee9d04e48870ca4a1b
#
_entry.id   4cb12953190ff7ee9d04e48870ca4a1b
#
_cell.length_a   1.000
_cell.length_b   1.000
_cell.length_c   1.000
_cell.angle_alpha   90.00
_cell.angle_beta   90.00
_cell.angle_gamma   90.00
#
_symmetry.space_group_name_H-M   'P 1'
#
loop_
_entity.id
_entity.type
_entity.pdbx_description
1 polymer ?
#
loop_
_entity_poly.entity_id
_entity_poly.type
_entity_poly.pdbx_seq_one_letter_code
_entity_poly.pdbx_strand_id
1 'polypeptide(L)'
;MDELEPIRLPIDGVLDLHAFEPAQAQDLVRDYLDECRSAGVLNVRIIHGKGTGALRETVHAVLRRLPHVASFRLAGDGAGGWGATLVALRPPPETGTRSRP
;
A
#
# COMPACT_ATOMS: atom_id res chain seq x y z
N MET A 1 25.74 -14.73 -0.28
CA MET A 1 24.68 -14.99 -0.80
C MET A 1 23.70 -14.00 -0.75
N ASP A 2 23.72 -13.35 0.19
CA ASP A 2 22.68 -12.46 0.37
C ASP A 2 22.60 -11.37 -0.60
N GLU A 3 23.67 -11.02 -1.24
CA GLU A 3 23.59 -9.98 -2.20
C GLU A 3 22.74 -10.38 -3.38
N LEU A 4 22.41 -11.64 -3.49
CA LEU A 4 21.54 -12.08 -4.58
C LEU A 4 20.09 -12.07 -4.17
N GLU A 5 19.79 -11.76 -2.95
CA GLU A 5 18.41 -11.76 -2.53
C GLU A 5 17.78 -10.44 -2.87
N PRO A 6 16.52 -10.44 -3.28
CA PRO A 6 15.85 -9.17 -3.54
C PRO A 6 15.68 -8.38 -2.25
N ILE A 7 15.67 -7.08 -2.41
CA ILE A 7 15.38 -6.21 -1.29
C ILE A 7 13.92 -6.36 -0.94
N ARG A 8 13.64 -6.57 0.32
CA ARG A 8 12.28 -6.71 0.78
C ARG A 8 11.90 -5.56 1.66
N LEU A 9 10.72 -5.03 1.44
CA LEU A 9 10.20 -3.99 2.28
C LEU A 9 9.54 -4.62 3.49
N PRO A 10 9.65 -4.01 4.65
CA PRO A 10 8.93 -4.54 5.82
C PRO A 10 7.43 -4.48 5.59
N ILE A 11 6.71 -5.49 6.05
CA ILE A 11 5.27 -5.52 5.93
C ILE A 11 4.69 -5.07 7.26
N ASP A 12 4.89 -3.79 7.54
CA ASP A 12 4.42 -3.22 8.79
C ASP A 12 3.28 -2.24 8.58
N GLY A 13 2.76 -2.15 7.37
CA GLY A 13 1.64 -1.26 7.11
C GLY A 13 2.05 0.15 6.71
N VAL A 14 3.34 0.40 6.49
CA VAL A 14 3.80 1.71 6.06
C VAL A 14 4.65 1.54 4.82
N LEU A 15 4.25 2.21 3.74
CA LEU A 15 5.00 2.17 2.49
C LEU A 15 5.41 3.60 2.14
N ASP A 16 6.71 3.86 2.16
CA ASP A 16 7.23 5.19 1.88
C ASP A 16 7.69 5.25 0.44
N LEU A 17 7.01 6.05 -0.35
CA LEU A 17 7.28 6.17 -1.77
C LEU A 17 7.97 7.45 -2.17
N HIS A 18 8.35 8.28 -1.20
CA HIS A 18 8.78 9.64 -1.57
C HIS A 18 10.01 9.66 -2.47
N ALA A 19 10.81 8.60 -2.48
CA ALA A 19 12.00 8.52 -3.32
C ALA A 19 11.77 7.78 -4.62
N PHE A 20 10.54 7.37 -4.91
CA PHE A 20 10.25 6.60 -6.11
C PHE A 20 9.57 7.46 -7.16
N GLU A 21 9.77 7.10 -8.43
CA GLU A 21 9.07 7.76 -9.52
C GLU A 21 7.65 7.22 -9.64
N PRO A 22 6.72 8.03 -10.17
CA PRO A 22 5.35 7.53 -10.30
C PRO A 22 5.23 6.21 -11.05
N ALA A 23 6.03 6.00 -12.09
CA ALA A 23 5.96 4.75 -12.84
C ALA A 23 6.34 3.55 -11.98
N GLN A 24 7.31 3.74 -11.10
CA GLN A 24 7.72 2.66 -10.19
C GLN A 24 6.67 2.44 -9.12
N ALA A 25 6.01 3.50 -8.71
CA ALA A 25 5.08 3.43 -7.59
C ALA A 25 3.86 2.60 -7.90
N GLN A 26 3.43 2.57 -9.16
CA GLN A 26 2.23 1.81 -9.51
C GLN A 26 2.35 0.35 -9.11
N ASP A 27 3.41 -0.30 -9.55
CA ASP A 27 3.60 -1.71 -9.26
C ASP A 27 3.92 -1.94 -7.80
N LEU A 28 4.70 -1.04 -7.21
CA LEU A 28 5.10 -1.19 -5.83
C LEU A 28 3.90 -1.12 -4.89
N VAL A 29 2.99 -0.20 -5.14
CA VAL A 29 1.78 -0.08 -4.32
C VAL A 29 0.96 -1.35 -4.43
N ARG A 30 0.74 -1.82 -5.65
CA ARG A 30 -0.08 -3.01 -5.83
C ARG A 30 0.53 -4.20 -5.13
N ASP A 31 1.83 -4.40 -5.31
CA ASP A 31 2.50 -5.55 -4.73
C ASP A 31 2.55 -5.46 -3.21
N TYR A 32 2.81 -4.28 -2.68
CA TYR A 32 2.88 -4.11 -1.24
C TYR A 32 1.53 -4.36 -0.59
N LEU A 33 0.46 -3.84 -1.19
CA LEU A 33 -0.87 -4.05 -0.63
C LEU A 33 -1.26 -5.52 -0.66
N ASP A 34 -0.84 -6.23 -1.69
CA ASP A 34 -1.11 -7.65 -1.78
C ASP A 34 -0.40 -8.39 -0.65
N GLU A 35 0.85 -8.03 -0.38
CA GLU A 35 1.60 -8.63 0.71
C GLU A 35 0.99 -8.32 2.07
N CYS A 36 0.58 -7.08 2.26
CA CYS A 36 -0.07 -6.68 3.50
C CYS A 36 -1.33 -7.49 3.74
N ARG A 37 -2.13 -7.61 2.70
CA ARG A 37 -3.38 -8.32 2.80
C ARG A 37 -3.15 -9.79 3.17
N SER A 38 -2.17 -10.41 2.54
CA SER A 38 -1.82 -11.80 2.84
C SER A 38 -1.31 -11.96 4.27
N ALA A 39 -0.67 -10.95 4.79
CA ALA A 39 -0.14 -10.99 6.15
C ALA A 39 -1.14 -10.55 7.21
N GLY A 40 -2.35 -10.20 6.80
CA GLY A 40 -3.36 -9.74 7.75
C GLY A 40 -3.23 -8.29 8.15
N VAL A 41 -2.39 -7.52 7.45
CA VAL A 41 -2.21 -6.10 7.74
C VAL A 41 -3.18 -5.35 6.83
N LEU A 42 -4.29 -4.93 7.38
CA LEU A 42 -5.38 -4.39 6.59
C LEU A 42 -5.48 -2.87 6.62
N ASN A 43 -4.68 -2.21 7.43
CA ASN A 43 -4.62 -0.76 7.46
C ASN A 43 -3.22 -0.33 7.08
N VAL A 44 -3.11 0.42 5.99
CA VAL A 44 -1.81 0.75 5.42
C VAL A 44 -1.70 2.25 5.25
N ARG A 45 -0.52 2.78 5.53
CA ARG A 45 -0.21 4.19 5.27
C ARG A 45 0.77 4.24 4.11
N ILE A 46 0.44 4.97 3.07
CA ILE A 46 1.31 5.15 1.92
C ILE A 46 1.80 6.59 1.92
N ILE A 47 3.09 6.77 2.08
CA ILE A 47 3.69 8.11 2.15
C ILE A 47 4.15 8.48 0.75
N HIS A 48 3.49 9.44 0.13
CA HIS A 48 3.83 9.86 -1.23
C HIS A 48 4.42 11.26 -1.24
N GLY A 49 4.45 11.93 -0.12
CA GLY A 49 5.02 13.26 -0.05
C GLY A 49 4.03 14.30 -0.52
N LYS A 50 4.41 15.55 -0.34
CA LYS A 50 3.53 16.66 -0.69
C LYS A 50 3.85 17.30 -2.03
N GLY A 51 4.96 17.00 -2.62
CA GLY A 51 5.47 17.61 -3.83
C GLY A 51 4.45 18.15 -4.81
N THR A 52 4.56 17.80 -6.08
CA THR A 52 3.65 18.31 -7.09
C THR A 52 2.29 17.64 -7.06
N GLY A 53 2.17 16.55 -6.35
CA GLY A 53 0.95 15.77 -6.36
C GLY A 53 0.94 14.63 -7.37
N ALA A 54 1.98 14.53 -8.19
CA ALA A 54 2.01 13.49 -9.21
C ALA A 54 2.01 12.09 -8.58
N LEU A 55 2.80 11.90 -7.54
CA LEU A 55 2.88 10.61 -6.90
C LEU A 55 1.56 10.30 -6.18
N ARG A 56 0.99 11.29 -5.52
CA ARG A 56 -0.31 11.11 -4.86
C ARG A 56 -1.38 10.70 -5.87
N GLU A 57 -1.42 11.37 -7.02
CA GLU A 57 -2.41 11.04 -8.03
C GLU A 57 -2.22 9.63 -8.55
N THR A 58 -0.97 9.22 -8.74
CA THR A 58 -0.68 7.87 -9.18
C THR A 58 -1.16 6.85 -8.17
N VAL A 59 -0.88 7.09 -6.89
CA VAL A 59 -1.31 6.18 -5.83
C VAL A 59 -2.82 6.07 -5.81
N HIS A 60 -3.52 7.21 -5.85
CA HIS A 60 -4.97 7.18 -5.79
C HIS A 60 -5.57 6.49 -7.02
N ALA A 61 -4.98 6.64 -8.18
CA ALA A 61 -5.47 5.95 -9.37
C ALA A 61 -5.34 4.44 -9.24
N VAL A 62 -4.22 3.98 -8.69
CA VAL A 62 -4.03 2.56 -8.45
C VAL A 62 -5.04 2.04 -7.45
N LEU A 63 -5.25 2.78 -6.36
CA LEU A 63 -6.16 2.34 -5.31
C LEU A 63 -7.59 2.20 -5.84
N ARG A 64 -8.00 3.09 -6.73
CA ARG A 64 -9.35 3.01 -7.28
C ARG A 64 -9.57 1.77 -8.12
N ARG A 65 -8.51 1.18 -8.63
CA ARG A 65 -8.63 0.01 -9.49
C ARG A 65 -8.53 -1.30 -8.76
N LEU A 66 -8.07 -1.29 -7.52
CA LEU A 66 -7.84 -2.53 -6.80
C LEU A 66 -9.10 -2.95 -6.07
N PRO A 67 -9.65 -4.12 -6.42
CA PRO A 67 -10.93 -4.52 -5.82
C PRO A 67 -10.83 -4.82 -4.34
N HIS A 68 -9.65 -5.10 -3.83
CA HIS A 68 -9.52 -5.39 -2.40
C HIS A 68 -9.25 -4.15 -1.56
N VAL A 69 -9.23 -2.97 -2.16
CA VAL A 69 -9.17 -1.73 -1.39
C VAL A 69 -10.60 -1.36 -1.01
N ALA A 70 -10.89 -1.39 0.29
CA ALA A 70 -12.22 -1.04 0.76
C ALA A 70 -12.45 0.47 0.71
N SER A 71 -11.44 1.24 1.12
CA SER A 71 -11.54 2.69 1.09
C SER A 71 -10.14 3.27 1.26
N PHE A 72 -10.00 4.55 0.93
CA PHE A 72 -8.76 5.26 1.21
C PHE A 72 -9.07 6.74 1.34
N ARG A 73 -8.18 7.46 2.03
CA ARG A 73 -8.32 8.89 2.20
C ARG A 73 -6.97 9.49 2.51
N LEU A 74 -6.82 10.78 2.25
CA LEU A 74 -5.61 11.47 2.66
C LEU A 74 -5.53 11.50 4.17
N ALA A 75 -4.34 11.35 4.70
CA ALA A 75 -4.14 11.45 6.13
C ALA A 75 -4.37 12.90 6.56
N GLY A 76 -4.98 13.07 7.70
CA GLY A 76 -5.22 14.41 8.19
C GLY A 76 -4.04 14.93 8.98
N ASP A 77 -4.23 16.07 9.59
CA ASP A 77 -3.21 16.64 10.43
C ASP A 77 -2.85 15.67 11.53
N GLY A 78 -1.61 15.56 11.82
CA GLY A 78 -1.16 14.68 12.88
C GLY A 78 -0.96 13.25 12.45
N ALA A 79 -1.33 12.91 11.23
CA ALA A 79 -1.19 11.54 10.74
C ALA A 79 -0.38 11.52 9.46
N GLY A 80 0.59 12.38 9.33
CA GLY A 80 1.39 12.45 8.12
C GLY A 80 0.95 13.58 7.21
N GLY A 81 -0.11 14.27 7.56
CA GLY A 81 -0.61 15.38 6.78
C GLY A 81 -1.00 14.93 5.38
N TRP A 82 -0.87 15.85 4.44
CA TRP A 82 -1.28 15.56 3.07
C TRP A 82 -0.24 14.76 2.31
N GLY A 83 0.87 14.45 2.94
CA GLY A 83 1.90 13.66 2.28
C GLY A 83 1.68 12.17 2.38
N ALA A 84 0.53 11.72 2.91
CA ALA A 84 0.26 10.30 3.05
C ALA A 84 -1.20 10.00 2.79
N THR A 85 -1.47 8.76 2.41
CA THR A 85 -2.83 8.25 2.21
C THR A 85 -3.02 7.04 3.11
N LEU A 86 -4.16 6.99 3.78
CA LEU A 86 -4.52 5.87 4.63
C LEU A 86 -5.43 4.94 3.84
N VAL A 87 -5.11 3.67 3.83
CA VAL A 87 -5.82 2.67 3.02
C VAL A 87 -6.39 1.60 3.93
N ALA A 88 -7.64 1.25 3.71
CA ALA A 88 -8.25 0.11 4.39
C ALA A 88 -8.46 -0.99 3.35
N LEU A 89 -7.96 -2.17 3.65
CA LEU A 89 -8.05 -3.32 2.74
C LEU A 89 -9.12 -4.29 3.21
N ARG A 90 -9.74 -4.96 2.26
CA ARG A 90 -10.64 -6.06 2.58
C ARG A 90 -9.80 -7.29 2.89
N PRO A 91 -10.18 -8.08 3.88
CA PRO A 91 -9.41 -9.29 4.16
C PRO A 91 -9.53 -10.27 3.00
N PRO A 92 -8.56 -11.18 2.87
CA PRO A 92 -8.72 -12.24 1.85
C PRO A 92 -9.88 -13.13 2.21
N PRO A 93 -10.45 -13.80 1.23
CA PRO A 93 -11.56 -14.72 1.53
C PRO A 93 -11.07 -15.84 2.42
N GLU A 94 -11.98 -16.28 3.28
CA GLU A 94 -11.61 -17.29 4.17
C GLU A 94 -11.71 -18.62 3.62
N THR A 95 -11.69 -18.77 2.54
CA THR A 95 -11.87 -19.96 1.99
C THR A 95 -11.12 -20.98 2.47
N GLY A 96 -11.22 -21.13 2.52
CA GLY A 96 -10.61 -21.71 2.67
C GLY A 96 -10.16 -22.00 3.56
N THR A 97 -10.23 -21.72 3.95
CA THR A 97 -9.61 -21.68 4.71
C THR A 97 -9.83 -22.67 5.33
N ARG A 98 -10.16 -22.70 4.88
CA ARG A 98 -10.27 -23.28 5.11
C ARG A 98 -10.38 -24.15 5.33
N SER A 99 -10.62 -24.25 5.24
CA SER A 99 -10.76 -24.79 5.38
C SER A 99 -11.10 -25.55 6.06
N ARG A 100 -11.57 -25.66 6.24
CA ARG A 100 -11.95 -26.10 6.88
C ARG A 100 -12.21 -26.92 6.92
N PRO A 101 -12.26 -27.42 7.07
CA PRO A 101 -12.41 -28.00 7.26
C PRO A 101 -12.75 -28.50 7.27
#